data_25ec895d3ab8fc81fc953dee9f68300e
#
_entry.id   25ec895d3ab8fc81fc953dee9f68300e
#
_cell.length_a   1.000
_cell.length_b   1.000
_cell.length_c   1.000
_cell.angle_alpha   90.00
_cell.angle_beta   90.00
_cell.angle_gamma   90.00
#
_symmetry.space_group_name_H-M   'P 1'
#
loop_
_entity.id
_entity.type
_entity.pdbx_description
1 polymer ?
#
loop_
_entity_poly.entity_id
_entity_poly.type
_entity_poly.pdbx_seq_one_letter_code
_entity_poly.pdbx_strand_id
1 'polypeptide(L)'
;ERHDWTFGEHTARRETLTYSGEVGPAVDGLTRVVDLWRAGIAGMSDDDIFTVGFSQATEIDQQSPFAHLVAHVNREIIHHGSEIFTLTDLYRVRGGTDV
;
A
#
# COMPACT_ATOMS: atom_id res chain seq x y z
N GLU A 1 -0.48 -21.70 -3.03
CA GLU A 1 -0.24 -20.52 -3.44
C GLU A 1 -1.07 -19.47 -2.88
N ARG A 2 -0.58 -18.44 -2.41
CA ARG A 2 -1.32 -17.47 -1.78
C ARG A 2 -1.57 -16.38 -2.62
N HIS A 3 -2.64 -16.03 -2.95
CA HIS A 3 -2.87 -15.03 -3.80
C HIS A 3 -3.68 -13.98 -3.34
N ASP A 4 -4.45 -14.14 -2.46
CA ASP A 4 -5.25 -13.19 -2.02
C ASP A 4 -4.67 -12.57 -0.89
N TRP A 5 -3.86 -11.75 -1.07
CA TRP A 5 -3.04 -11.20 -0.11
C TRP A 5 -3.80 -10.58 1.01
N THR A 6 -4.70 -9.71 0.73
CA THR A 6 -5.51 -9.10 1.77
C THR A 6 -6.92 -8.91 1.27
N PHE A 7 -7.10 -8.06 0.29
CA PHE A 7 -8.40 -7.83 -0.27
C PHE A 7 -8.30 -7.99 -1.77
N GLY A 8 -8.91 -8.97 -2.31
CA GLY A 8 -8.99 -9.17 -3.74
C GLY A 8 -7.97 -10.14 -4.26
N GLU A 9 -7.97 -10.32 -5.55
CA GLU A 9 -7.13 -11.25 -6.18
C GLU A 9 -5.81 -10.66 -6.47
N HIS A 10 -4.75 -11.31 -6.11
CA HIS A 10 -3.43 -10.84 -6.35
C HIS A 10 -2.66 -11.85 -7.11
N THR A 11 -2.11 -11.45 -8.18
CA THR A 11 -1.23 -12.30 -8.92
C THR A 11 0.11 -11.64 -9.07
N ALA A 12 0.23 -10.41 -8.65
CA ALA A 12 1.48 -9.70 -8.80
C ALA A 12 2.47 -10.12 -7.75
N ARG A 13 3.71 -10.24 -8.15
CA ARG A 13 4.82 -10.50 -7.26
C ARG A 13 5.85 -9.45 -7.55
N ARG A 14 6.80 -9.31 -6.64
CA ARG A 14 7.83 -8.30 -6.82
C ARG A 14 8.50 -8.42 -8.17
N GLU A 15 8.76 -9.64 -8.60
CA GLU A 15 9.45 -9.89 -9.84
C GLU A 15 8.62 -9.58 -11.07
N THR A 16 7.32 -9.56 -10.92
CA THR A 16 6.43 -9.34 -12.05
C THR A 16 5.78 -7.97 -12.05
N LEU A 17 6.16 -7.12 -11.09
CA LEU A 17 5.61 -5.78 -11.05
C LEU A 17 6.14 -4.96 -12.23
N THR A 18 5.24 -4.23 -12.85
CA THR A 18 5.62 -3.32 -13.91
C THR A 18 5.18 -1.93 -13.49
N TYR A 19 5.95 -0.95 -13.90
CA TYR A 19 5.68 0.41 -13.53
C TYR A 19 5.38 1.22 -14.77
N SER A 20 4.34 2.04 -14.67
CA SER A 20 4.04 2.96 -15.74
C SER A 20 5.13 4.02 -15.79
N GLY A 21 5.53 4.45 -16.93
CA GLY A 21 6.44 5.56 -17.05
C GLY A 21 5.72 6.89 -17.08
N GLU A 22 4.42 6.89 -16.84
CA GLU A 22 3.62 8.10 -16.98
C GLU A 22 2.87 8.41 -15.70
N VAL A 23 2.68 9.68 -15.43
CA VAL A 23 2.07 10.14 -14.18
C VAL A 23 0.60 9.75 -14.09
N GLY A 24 -0.15 9.94 -15.18
CA GLY A 24 -1.59 9.66 -15.17
C GLY A 24 -1.92 8.23 -14.76
N PRO A 25 -1.41 7.24 -15.47
CA PRO A 25 -1.65 5.85 -15.12
C PRO A 25 -1.13 5.48 -13.73
N ALA A 26 -0.02 6.09 -13.30
CA ALA A 26 0.51 5.81 -11.97
C ALA A 26 -0.43 6.32 -10.88
N VAL A 27 -0.96 7.51 -11.06
CA VAL A 27 -1.90 8.08 -10.09
C VAL A 27 -3.20 7.29 -10.08
N ASP A 28 -3.69 6.89 -11.25
CA ASP A 28 -4.91 6.11 -11.33
C ASP A 28 -4.74 4.77 -10.64
N GLY A 29 -3.60 4.13 -10.81
CA GLY A 29 -3.29 2.88 -10.15
C GLY A 29 -3.25 3.03 -8.65
N LEU A 30 -2.63 4.09 -8.16
CA LEU A 30 -2.57 4.36 -6.74
C LEU A 30 -3.95 4.60 -6.16
N THR A 31 -4.77 5.40 -6.84
CA THR A 31 -6.12 5.67 -6.40
C THR A 31 -6.94 4.39 -6.28
N ARG A 32 -6.82 3.52 -7.28
CA ARG A 32 -7.55 2.27 -7.26
C ARG A 32 -7.13 1.37 -6.09
N VAL A 33 -5.84 1.30 -5.82
CA VAL A 33 -5.34 0.47 -4.73
C VAL A 33 -5.78 1.04 -3.38
N VAL A 34 -5.72 2.35 -3.23
CA VAL A 34 -6.15 3.00 -1.99
C VAL A 34 -7.64 2.79 -1.76
N ASP A 35 -8.44 2.91 -2.81
CA ASP A 35 -9.88 2.69 -2.69
C ASP A 35 -10.18 1.24 -2.30
N LEU A 36 -9.48 0.30 -2.89
CA LEU A 36 -9.65 -1.10 -2.56
C LEU A 36 -9.31 -1.38 -1.10
N TRP A 37 -8.19 -0.83 -0.64
CA TRP A 37 -7.74 -0.99 0.75
C TRP A 37 -8.77 -0.40 1.72
N ARG A 38 -9.21 0.82 1.44
CA ARG A 38 -10.16 1.50 2.32
C ARG A 38 -11.50 0.77 2.36
N ALA A 39 -11.98 0.31 1.22
CA ALA A 39 -13.22 -0.43 1.16
C ALA A 39 -13.12 -1.74 1.92
N GLY A 40 -11.98 -2.41 1.80
CA GLY A 40 -11.75 -3.66 2.51
C GLY A 40 -11.79 -3.46 4.01
N ILE A 41 -11.11 -2.42 4.51
CA ILE A 41 -11.11 -2.14 5.95
C ILE A 41 -12.49 -1.74 6.42
N ALA A 42 -13.20 -0.94 5.64
CA ALA A 42 -14.54 -0.49 6.02
C ALA A 42 -15.51 -1.64 6.18
N GLY A 43 -15.28 -2.74 5.48
CA GLY A 43 -16.13 -3.92 5.58
C GLY A 43 -15.76 -4.88 6.68
N MET A 44 -14.70 -4.61 7.44
CA MET A 44 -14.26 -5.52 8.48
C MET A 44 -14.99 -5.27 9.78
N SER A 45 -15.21 -6.36 10.53
CA SER A 45 -15.73 -6.25 11.89
C SER A 45 -14.56 -6.05 12.85
N ASP A 46 -14.86 -5.70 14.09
CA ASP A 46 -13.82 -5.58 15.10
C ASP A 46 -13.11 -6.90 15.31
N ASP A 47 -13.85 -8.01 15.22
CA ASP A 47 -13.23 -9.32 15.38
C ASP A 47 -12.24 -9.59 14.26
N ASP A 48 -12.56 -9.18 13.04
CA ASP A 48 -11.66 -9.37 11.90
C ASP A 48 -10.34 -8.66 12.12
N ILE A 49 -10.41 -7.45 12.66
CA ILE A 49 -9.22 -6.63 12.88
C ILE A 49 -8.24 -7.33 13.82
N PHE A 50 -8.77 -8.09 14.78
CA PHE A 50 -7.91 -8.76 15.75
C PHE A 50 -7.69 -10.23 15.45
N THR A 51 -8.16 -10.71 14.31
CA THR A 51 -7.96 -12.11 13.95
C THR A 51 -6.52 -12.31 13.46
N VAL A 52 -5.84 -13.25 14.09
CA VAL A 52 -4.49 -13.63 13.69
C VAL A 52 -4.57 -14.38 12.37
N GLY A 53 -3.75 -13.97 11.42
CA GLY A 53 -3.73 -14.63 10.14
C GLY A 53 -4.87 -14.25 9.21
N PHE A 54 -5.59 -13.18 9.51
CA PHE A 54 -6.60 -12.68 8.58
C PHE A 54 -5.98 -12.41 7.22
N SER A 55 -4.83 -11.77 7.20
CA SER A 55 -4.06 -11.63 5.97
C SER A 55 -3.03 -12.75 5.92
N GLN A 56 -2.88 -13.31 4.76
CA GLN A 56 -1.93 -14.39 4.54
C GLN A 56 -0.79 -13.94 3.62
N ALA A 57 -0.62 -12.64 3.48
CA ALA A 57 0.31 -12.09 2.51
C ALA A 57 1.76 -12.47 2.79
N THR A 58 2.17 -12.40 4.04
CA THR A 58 3.53 -12.74 4.43
C THR A 58 3.51 -13.66 5.64
N GLU A 59 4.67 -14.22 5.97
CA GLU A 59 4.76 -15.06 7.15
C GLU A 59 4.44 -14.29 8.43
N ILE A 60 4.83 -13.03 8.46
CA ILE A 60 4.53 -12.19 9.63
C ILE A 60 3.04 -11.98 9.73
N ASP A 61 2.38 -11.71 8.61
CA ASP A 61 0.94 -11.49 8.62
C ASP A 61 0.18 -12.72 9.06
N GLN A 62 0.66 -13.89 8.68
CA GLN A 62 0.03 -15.13 9.06
C GLN A 62 0.07 -15.37 10.55
N GLN A 63 0.99 -14.73 11.24
CA GLN A 63 1.17 -14.93 12.67
C GLN A 63 0.73 -13.72 13.50
N SER A 64 0.18 -12.70 12.84
CA SER A 64 -0.15 -11.43 13.50
C SER A 64 -1.62 -11.09 13.33
N PRO A 65 -2.19 -10.34 14.26
CA PRO A 65 -3.53 -9.82 14.05
C PRO A 65 -3.50 -8.80 12.91
N PHE A 66 -4.62 -8.68 12.24
CA PHE A 66 -4.69 -7.78 11.09
C PHE A 66 -4.40 -6.34 11.46
N ALA A 67 -4.71 -5.95 12.69
CA ALA A 67 -4.38 -4.60 13.18
C ALA A 67 -2.90 -4.29 13.02
N HIS A 68 -2.04 -5.29 13.13
CA HIS A 68 -0.61 -5.11 12.95
C HIS A 68 -0.30 -4.69 11.51
N LEU A 69 -0.94 -5.31 10.54
CA LEU A 69 -0.75 -4.96 9.15
C LEU A 69 -1.27 -3.56 8.85
N VAL A 70 -2.41 -3.19 9.42
CA VAL A 70 -2.96 -1.86 9.23
C VAL A 70 -1.98 -0.81 9.76
N ALA A 71 -1.43 -1.04 10.93
CA ALA A 71 -0.46 -0.11 11.52
C ALA A 71 0.80 -0.03 10.65
N HIS A 72 1.24 -1.16 10.12
CA HIS A 72 2.41 -1.19 9.26
C HIS A 72 2.18 -0.41 7.97
N VAL A 73 1.04 -0.61 7.32
CA VAL A 73 0.72 0.10 6.09
C VAL A 73 0.66 1.60 6.33
N ASN A 74 0.04 2.01 7.44
CA ASN A 74 -0.03 3.43 7.76
C ASN A 74 1.36 4.03 7.99
N ARG A 75 2.21 3.30 8.68
CA ARG A 75 3.58 3.77 8.92
C ARG A 75 4.35 3.91 7.61
N GLU A 76 4.18 2.94 6.70
CA GLU A 76 4.86 2.99 5.41
C GLU A 76 4.38 4.16 4.56
N ILE A 77 3.09 4.45 4.61
CA ILE A 77 2.54 5.59 3.88
C ILE A 77 3.11 6.90 4.41
N ILE A 78 3.20 7.03 5.73
CA ILE A 78 3.78 8.23 6.34
C ILE A 78 5.24 8.36 5.95
N HIS A 79 5.98 7.28 6.05
CA HIS A 79 7.40 7.28 5.75
C HIS A 79 7.68 7.66 4.30
N HIS A 80 7.09 6.95 3.38
CA HIS A 80 7.34 7.19 1.95
C HIS A 80 6.70 8.47 1.45
N GLY A 81 5.56 8.85 2.01
CA GLY A 81 4.94 10.13 1.69
C GLY A 81 5.84 11.29 2.08
N SER A 82 6.47 11.19 3.24
CA SER A 82 7.41 12.22 3.68
C SER A 82 8.62 12.30 2.76
N GLU A 83 9.10 11.16 2.28
CA GLU A 83 10.20 11.15 1.32
C GLU A 83 9.83 11.86 0.03
N ILE A 84 8.63 11.63 -0.46
CA ILE A 84 8.16 12.27 -1.69
C ILE A 84 8.13 13.78 -1.53
N PHE A 85 7.60 14.26 -0.40
CA PHE A 85 7.56 15.70 -0.14
C PHE A 85 8.96 16.29 -0.07
N THR A 86 9.86 15.61 0.62
CA THR A 86 11.23 16.07 0.76
C THR A 86 11.92 16.13 -0.61
N LEU A 87 11.74 15.12 -1.43
CA LEU A 87 12.34 15.10 -2.76
C LEU A 87 11.77 16.21 -3.65
N THR A 88 10.49 16.48 -3.53
CA THR A 88 9.86 17.55 -4.28
C THR A 88 10.45 18.91 -3.90
N ASP A 89 10.60 19.15 -2.60
CA ASP A 89 11.16 20.38 -2.12
C ASP A 89 12.62 20.54 -2.56
N LEU A 90 13.36 19.47 -2.47
CA LEU A 90 14.76 19.49 -2.89
C LEU A 90 14.89 19.80 -4.37
N TYR A 91 14.02 19.21 -5.17
CA TYR A 91 14.02 19.44 -6.61
C TYR A 91 13.77 20.93 -6.92
N ARG A 92 12.81 21.51 -6.24
CA ARG A 92 12.50 22.93 -6.43
C ARG A 92 13.66 23.82 -6.04
N VAL A 93 14.27 23.53 -4.89
CA VAL A 93 15.37 24.32 -4.38
C VAL A 93 16.57 24.25 -5.32
N ARG A 94 16.77 23.12 -5.98
CA ARG A 94 17.92 22.96 -6.86
C ARG A 94 17.65 23.47 -8.26
N GLY A 95 16.59 24.20 -8.46
CA GLY A 95 16.32 24.81 -9.73
C GLY A 95 15.51 23.96 -10.68
N GLY A 96 14.86 22.94 -10.16
CA GLY A 96 13.92 22.20 -10.94
C GLY A 96 12.79 23.10 -11.36
N THR A 97 12.28 22.89 -12.56
CA THR A 97 11.25 23.73 -13.02
C THR A 97 9.96 23.18 -12.56
N ASP A 98 8.95 23.88 -12.89
CA ASP A 98 7.73 23.55 -12.49
C ASP A 98 7.37 22.22 -12.58
N VAL A 99 7.03 21.69 -11.57
CA VAL A 99 6.65 20.35 -11.51
C VAL A 99 5.22 20.24 -11.22
#